data_4d2194dff0af87eabe623dbc64140270
#
_entry.id   4d2194dff0af87eabe623dbc64140270
#
_cell.length_a   1.000
_cell.length_b   1.000
_cell.length_c   1.000
_cell.angle_alpha   90.00
_cell.angle_beta   90.00
_cell.angle_gamma   90.00
#
_symmetry.space_group_name_H-M   'P 1'
#
loop_
_entity.id
_entity.type
_entity.pdbx_description
1 polymer ?
#
loop_
_entity_poly.entity_id
_entity_poly.type
_entity_poly.pdbx_seq_one_letter_code
_entity_poly.pdbx_strand_id
1 'polypeptide(L)'
;MPRLDLNFDGFQRDWFALEKNEQVAMLKTLKKLRQLDWDAVYQDRGLRWELAREHRGERFYSVRVTQQCRALVQRRDDFVVFVSLHPDHDSAYS
;
A
#
# COMPACT_ATOMS: atom_id res chain seq x y z
N MET A 1 1.12 -7.64 -14.67
CA MET A 1 1.76 -7.59 -13.33
C MET A 1 1.82 -6.15 -12.86
N PRO A 2 1.60 -5.91 -11.59
CA PRO A 2 1.64 -4.55 -11.06
C PRO A 2 3.00 -3.89 -11.23
N ARG A 3 2.98 -2.62 -11.59
CA ARG A 3 4.13 -1.73 -11.56
C ARG A 3 3.96 -0.79 -10.38
N LEU A 4 5.05 -0.28 -9.84
CA LEU A 4 5.01 0.50 -8.60
C LEU A 4 5.32 1.96 -8.88
N ASP A 5 4.51 2.86 -8.32
CA ASP A 5 4.76 4.29 -8.34
C ASP A 5 4.95 4.77 -6.89
N LEU A 6 6.16 5.16 -6.57
CA LEU A 6 6.58 5.60 -5.23
C LEU A 6 6.96 7.08 -5.23
N ASN A 7 6.45 7.86 -6.18
CA ASN A 7 6.94 9.21 -6.40
C ASN A 7 6.33 10.27 -5.47
N PHE A 8 5.26 9.94 -4.74
CA PHE A 8 4.68 10.90 -3.79
C PHE A 8 5.66 11.21 -2.68
N ASP A 9 5.98 12.48 -2.50
CA ASP A 9 6.85 12.94 -1.43
C ASP A 9 6.33 12.53 -0.06
N GLY A 10 5.04 12.66 0.18
CA GLY A 10 4.41 12.27 1.43
C GLY A 10 4.60 10.79 1.76
N PHE A 11 4.48 9.91 0.75
CA PHE A 11 4.71 8.49 0.94
C PHE A 11 6.17 8.20 1.32
N GLN A 12 7.10 8.81 0.60
CA GLN A 12 8.53 8.61 0.87
C GLN A 12 8.89 9.09 2.27
N ARG A 13 8.37 10.24 2.66
CA ARG A 13 8.56 10.78 3.99
C ARG A 13 8.02 9.85 5.06
N ASP A 14 6.82 9.31 4.84
CA ASP A 14 6.22 8.34 5.76
C ASP A 14 7.06 7.08 5.87
N TRP A 15 7.53 6.54 4.74
CA TRP A 15 8.33 5.32 4.74
C TRP A 15 9.64 5.51 5.51
N PHE A 16 10.30 6.63 5.27
CA PHE A 16 11.58 6.91 5.92
C PHE A 16 11.44 7.19 7.40
N ALA A 17 10.24 7.59 7.84
CA ALA A 17 9.96 7.84 9.25
C ALA A 17 9.55 6.57 10.02
N LEU A 18 9.27 5.46 9.35
CA LEU A 18 8.92 4.20 10.02
C LEU A 18 10.10 3.64 10.80
N GLU A 19 9.80 2.81 11.79
CA GLU A 19 10.83 2.02 12.46
C GLU A 19 11.42 1.01 11.46
N LYS A 20 12.64 0.58 11.74
CA LYS A 20 13.42 -0.24 10.81
C LYS A 20 12.69 -1.52 10.39
N ASN A 21 12.08 -2.21 11.34
CA ASN A 21 11.35 -3.44 11.03
C ASN A 21 10.18 -3.18 10.07
N GLU A 22 9.51 -2.06 10.20
CA GLU A 22 8.43 -1.69 9.30
C GLU A 22 8.94 -1.21 7.94
N GLN A 23 10.09 -0.53 7.90
CA GLN A 23 10.74 -0.18 6.63
C GLN A 23 11.08 -1.42 5.82
N VAL A 24 11.61 -2.45 6.48
CA VAL A 24 11.93 -3.72 5.83
C VAL A 24 10.67 -4.46 5.39
N ALA A 25 9.63 -4.44 6.21
CA ALA A 25 8.33 -5.04 5.86
C ALA A 25 7.74 -4.37 4.62
N MET A 26 7.86 -3.05 4.50
CA MET A 26 7.40 -2.32 3.32
C MET A 26 8.14 -2.78 2.08
N LEU A 27 9.45 -2.95 2.16
CA LEU A 27 10.24 -3.46 1.04
C LEU A 27 9.77 -4.86 0.61
N LYS A 28 9.48 -5.74 1.57
CA LYS A 28 8.94 -7.07 1.27
C LYS A 28 7.60 -6.98 0.56
N THR A 29 6.75 -6.07 0.98
CA THR A 29 5.44 -5.83 0.35
C THR A 29 5.61 -5.38 -1.10
N LEU A 30 6.54 -4.48 -1.37
CA LEU A 30 6.85 -4.02 -2.73
C LEU A 30 7.31 -5.18 -3.61
N LYS A 31 8.22 -6.02 -3.11
CA LYS A 31 8.71 -7.19 -3.84
C LYS A 31 7.57 -8.16 -4.16
N LYS A 32 6.70 -8.40 -3.19
CA LYS A 32 5.56 -9.30 -3.37
C LYS A 32 4.62 -8.80 -4.45
N LEU A 33 4.28 -7.50 -4.43
CA LEU A 33 3.42 -6.89 -5.44
C LEU A 33 4.00 -7.05 -6.85
N ARG A 34 5.32 -6.95 -6.99
CA ARG A 34 5.99 -7.11 -8.29
C ARG A 34 5.96 -8.53 -8.82
N GLN A 35 5.72 -9.52 -7.97
CA GLN A 35 5.73 -10.93 -8.34
C GLN A 35 4.36 -11.50 -8.66
N LEU A 36 3.29 -10.81 -8.27
CA LEU A 36 1.93 -11.29 -8.45
C LEU A 36 1.27 -10.62 -9.65
N ASP A 37 0.34 -11.31 -10.32
CA ASP A 37 -0.55 -10.64 -11.24
C ASP A 37 -1.69 -9.97 -10.45
N TRP A 38 -2.51 -9.16 -11.13
CA TRP A 38 -3.54 -8.39 -10.44
C TRP A 38 -4.58 -9.28 -9.75
N ASP A 39 -4.97 -10.40 -10.38
CA ASP A 39 -5.93 -11.31 -9.75
C ASP A 39 -5.36 -11.87 -8.45
N ALA A 40 -4.10 -12.24 -8.45
CA ALA A 40 -3.44 -12.74 -7.25
C ALA A 40 -3.30 -11.66 -6.18
N VAL A 41 -3.04 -10.41 -6.59
CA VAL A 41 -2.99 -9.28 -5.63
C VAL A 41 -4.31 -9.14 -4.89
N TYR A 42 -5.43 -9.18 -5.61
CA TYR A 42 -6.74 -9.02 -4.99
C TYR A 42 -7.13 -10.16 -4.06
N GLN A 43 -6.58 -11.35 -4.30
CA GLN A 43 -6.91 -12.54 -3.53
C GLN A 43 -5.92 -12.84 -2.41
N ASP A 44 -4.78 -12.19 -2.41
CA ASP A 44 -3.72 -12.49 -1.46
C ASP A 44 -4.12 -12.09 -0.04
N ARG A 45 -4.14 -13.06 0.87
CA ARG A 45 -4.56 -12.82 2.25
C ARG A 45 -3.57 -11.96 3.03
N GLY A 46 -2.28 -12.09 2.71
CA GLY A 46 -1.24 -11.33 3.38
C GLY A 46 -1.29 -9.85 3.01
N LEU A 47 -1.53 -9.54 1.74
CA LEU A 47 -1.66 -8.17 1.28
C LEU A 47 -2.96 -7.52 1.75
N ARG A 48 -4.02 -8.29 1.80
CA ARG A 48 -5.34 -7.82 2.24
C ARG A 48 -5.76 -6.53 1.53
N TRP A 49 -5.83 -6.60 0.21
CA TRP A 49 -6.26 -5.48 -0.63
C TRP A 49 -7.73 -5.17 -0.34
N GLU A 50 -8.02 -3.99 0.21
CA GLU A 50 -9.37 -3.60 0.60
C GLU A 50 -9.64 -2.16 0.19
N LEU A 51 -10.89 -1.86 -0.19
CA LEU A 51 -11.31 -0.48 -0.39
C LEU A 51 -11.29 0.24 0.96
N ALA A 52 -10.48 1.29 1.05
CA ALA A 52 -10.35 2.07 2.28
C ALA A 52 -11.26 3.29 2.28
N ARG A 53 -11.32 4.00 1.17
CA ARG A 53 -12.20 5.17 1.04
C ARG A 53 -12.36 5.55 -0.42
N GLU A 54 -13.38 6.37 -0.67
CA GLU A 54 -13.68 6.95 -1.97
C GLU A 54 -13.80 8.46 -1.80
N HIS A 55 -13.16 9.21 -2.66
CA HIS A 55 -13.18 10.67 -2.59
C HIS A 55 -13.23 11.25 -4.00
N ARG A 56 -14.29 12.01 -4.30
CA ARG A 56 -14.49 12.66 -5.59
C ARG A 56 -14.37 11.67 -6.76
N GLY A 57 -14.95 10.48 -6.60
CA GLY A 57 -14.91 9.44 -7.64
C GLY A 57 -13.62 8.63 -7.68
N GLU A 58 -12.61 9.01 -6.91
CA GLU A 58 -11.37 8.25 -6.84
C GLU A 58 -11.43 7.25 -5.69
N ARG A 59 -10.94 6.04 -5.94
CA ARG A 59 -10.92 4.97 -4.96
C ARG A 59 -9.52 4.79 -4.40
N PHE A 60 -9.45 4.71 -3.08
CA PHE A 60 -8.22 4.43 -2.36
C PHE A 60 -8.35 3.09 -1.67
N TYR A 61 -7.30 2.30 -1.76
CA TYR A 61 -7.25 0.96 -1.18
C TYR A 61 -6.18 0.91 -0.11
N SER A 62 -6.35 0.00 0.84
CA SER A 62 -5.32 -0.27 1.84
C SER A 62 -4.67 -1.61 1.55
N VAL A 63 -3.37 -1.68 1.81
CA VAL A 63 -2.57 -2.89 1.67
C VAL A 63 -1.83 -3.10 2.99
N ARG A 64 -1.88 -4.33 3.49
CA ARG A 64 -1.19 -4.65 4.74
C ARG A 64 0.32 -4.69 4.54
N VAL A 65 1.02 -3.95 5.38
CA VAL A 65 2.48 -3.97 5.43
C VAL A 65 2.96 -4.81 6.61
N THR A 66 2.38 -4.54 7.79
CA THR A 66 2.53 -5.37 8.99
C THR A 66 1.16 -5.56 9.61
N GLN A 67 1.10 -6.23 10.77
CA GLN A 67 -0.15 -6.41 11.50
C GLN A 67 -0.86 -5.07 11.76
N GLN A 68 -0.11 -4.01 12.02
CA GLN A 68 -0.66 -2.69 12.35
C GLN A 68 -0.50 -1.67 11.23
N CYS A 69 0.55 -1.78 10.43
CA CYS A 69 0.86 -0.79 9.40
C CYS A 69 0.14 -1.09 8.10
N ARG A 70 -0.48 -0.07 7.52
CA ARG A 70 -1.15 -0.14 6.20
C ARG A 70 -0.59 0.90 5.27
N ALA A 71 -0.50 0.54 4.00
CA ALA A 71 -0.21 1.50 2.93
C ALA A 71 -1.53 1.89 2.27
N LEU A 72 -1.73 3.18 2.03
CA LEU A 72 -2.84 3.69 1.25
C LEU A 72 -2.38 3.83 -0.19
N VAL A 73 -3.11 3.21 -1.12
CA VAL A 73 -2.71 3.14 -2.51
C VAL A 73 -3.89 3.41 -3.44
N GLN A 74 -3.57 3.73 -4.70
CA GLN A 74 -4.53 3.72 -5.79
C GLN A 74 -4.03 2.78 -6.88
N ARG A 75 -4.95 2.18 -7.62
CA ARG A 75 -4.60 1.51 -8.86
C ARG A 75 -4.84 2.48 -10.02
N ARG A 76 -3.81 2.75 -10.83
CA ARG A 76 -3.92 3.51 -12.06
C ARG A 76 -3.31 2.69 -13.18
N ASP A 77 -4.14 2.18 -14.07
CA ASP A 77 -3.72 1.22 -15.09
C ASP A 77 -3.01 0.02 -14.43
N ASP A 78 -1.75 -0.23 -14.77
CA ASP A 78 -0.97 -1.30 -14.16
C ASP A 78 -0.20 -0.84 -12.92
N PHE A 79 -0.34 0.43 -12.52
CA PHE A 79 0.43 0.96 -11.39
C PHE A 79 -0.31 0.82 -10.09
N VAL A 80 0.43 0.42 -9.06
CA VAL A 80 0.05 0.65 -7.67
C VAL A 80 0.71 1.97 -7.28
N VAL A 81 -0.09 3.01 -7.11
CA VAL A 81 0.39 4.34 -6.73
C VAL A 81 0.32 4.45 -5.22
N PHE A 82 1.47 4.57 -4.57
CA PHE A 82 1.55 4.66 -3.11
C PHE A 82 1.34 6.10 -2.67
N VAL A 83 0.36 6.31 -1.80
CA VAL A 83 -0.06 7.65 -1.36
C VAL A 83 0.49 7.98 0.02
N SER A 84 0.32 7.08 0.99
CA SER A 84 0.73 7.32 2.36
C SER A 84 0.88 6.00 3.12
N LEU A 85 1.53 6.06 4.27
CA LEU A 85 1.65 4.93 5.19
C LEU A 85 1.02 5.28 6.52
N HIS A 86 0.35 4.31 7.12
CA HIS A 86 -0.37 4.47 8.37
C HIS A 86 0.09 3.38 9.34
N PRO A 87 0.98 3.72 10.29
CA PRO A 87 1.45 2.74 11.28
C PRO A 87 0.33 2.23 12.18
N ASP A 88 -0.77 3.02 12.29
CA ASP A 88 -1.96 2.66 13.02
C ASP A 88 -3.03 2.24 12.02
N HIS A 89 -3.55 1.02 12.14
CA HIS A 89 -4.55 0.46 11.23
C HIS A 89 -5.74 1.40 11.05
N ASP A 90 -6.23 2.00 12.13
CA ASP A 90 -7.44 2.80 12.08
C ASP A 90 -7.26 4.09 11.28
N SER A 91 -6.06 4.65 11.26
CA SER A 91 -5.82 5.91 10.55
C SER A 91 -5.94 5.78 9.04
N ALA A 92 -5.78 4.59 8.47
CA ALA A 92 -5.94 4.37 7.03
C ALA A 92 -7.40 4.53 6.58
N TYR A 93 -8.35 4.38 7.49
CA TYR A 93 -9.78 4.39 7.21
C TYR A 93 -10.49 5.65 7.69
N SER A 94 -9.77 6.56 8.29
CA SER A 94 -10.38 7.79 8.84
C SER A 94 -10.39 8.96 7.87
#